data_b49e3e604192a0575612e1a554d97df6
#
_entry.id   b49e3e604192a0575612e1a554d97df6
#
_cell.length_a   1.000
_cell.length_b   1.000
_cell.length_c   1.000
_cell.angle_alpha   90.00
_cell.angle_beta   90.00
_cell.angle_gamma   90.00
#
_symmetry.space_group_name_H-M   'P 1'
#
loop_
_entity.id
_entity.type
_entity.pdbx_description
1 polymer ?
#
loop_
_entity_poly.entity_id
_entity_poly.type
_entity_poly.pdbx_seq_one_letter_code
_entity_poly.pdbx_strand_id
1 'polypeptide(L)'
;MKASVLVILLSLCFSQAWAARDIYKYQDENGNWVFSGTEPTAQENVMVDTVAEEKVEPVRIIHQADHQKAQIYGVNNYHIPVTVSIDFPKQKNVRFSEPVPAFLPLPPNSREPLFTISAKNVGPWQFQIKYQYTPGELDPNYDKDFPYIVPFGGEKAYRISQSFNGTFSHQDSYSQYAIDIPMPEGTPILAARGGVVVEVVENNQGAAIADFAQTKANIVRIAHDDGSMAVYAHLQKLSAKVRVGQKVSQGQHIASSGNTGFSTGPHLHFAVQVNESNVLTSVPFVLRTEKGVVSPESGLTLRSGV
;
A
#
# COMPACT_ATOMS: atom_id res chain seq x y z
N MET A 1 8.49 -46.04 4.04
CA MET A 1 7.29 -45.25 4.44
C MET A 1 7.57 -43.80 4.11
N LYS A 2 6.84 -43.20 3.17
CA LYS A 2 6.98 -41.77 2.82
C LYS A 2 6.39 -40.94 3.95
N ALA A 3 7.19 -40.15 4.65
CA ALA A 3 6.68 -39.19 5.62
C ALA A 3 6.01 -38.04 4.85
N SER A 4 4.69 -37.92 5.00
CA SER A 4 3.95 -36.80 4.42
C SER A 4 4.17 -35.57 5.29
N VAL A 5 4.73 -34.51 4.69
CA VAL A 5 4.83 -33.20 5.30
C VAL A 5 3.52 -32.47 5.01
N LEU A 6 2.70 -32.23 6.04
CA LEU A 6 1.51 -31.42 5.91
C LEU A 6 1.86 -29.98 6.34
N VAL A 7 2.03 -29.11 5.37
CA VAL A 7 2.24 -27.67 5.61
C VAL A 7 0.96 -26.95 5.26
N ILE A 8 0.38 -26.26 6.25
CA ILE A 8 -0.79 -25.41 6.07
C ILE A 8 -0.31 -23.96 6.18
N LEU A 9 -0.26 -23.26 5.05
CA LEU A 9 -0.02 -21.83 4.98
C LEU A 9 -1.36 -21.10 5.15
N LEU A 10 -1.52 -20.38 6.27
CA LEU A 10 -2.60 -19.41 6.45
C LEU A 10 -1.95 -18.01 6.43
N SER A 11 -2.07 -17.33 5.31
CA SER A 11 -1.77 -15.91 5.21
C SER A 11 -3.02 -15.11 5.58
N LEU A 12 -2.90 -14.26 6.57
CA LEU A 12 -3.87 -13.19 6.80
C LEU A 12 -3.40 -11.99 5.95
N CYS A 13 -3.77 -12.02 4.66
CA CYS A 13 -3.49 -10.91 3.78
C CYS A 13 -4.59 -9.89 3.91
N PHE A 14 -4.25 -8.64 4.17
CA PHE A 14 -5.09 -7.52 3.79
C PHE A 14 -5.23 -7.58 2.25
N SER A 15 -6.41 -7.90 1.78
CA SER A 15 -6.71 -8.05 0.36
C SER A 15 -6.74 -6.68 -0.31
N GLN A 16 -5.65 -6.30 -0.98
CA GLN A 16 -5.72 -5.24 -1.97
C GLN A 16 -6.41 -5.78 -3.21
N ALA A 17 -7.52 -5.16 -3.58
CA ALA A 17 -8.22 -5.49 -4.81
C ALA A 17 -7.49 -4.83 -5.98
N TRP A 18 -6.77 -5.61 -6.76
CA TRP A 18 -6.21 -5.18 -8.04
C TRP A 18 -7.28 -5.39 -9.12
N ALA A 19 -7.42 -4.41 -9.99
CA ALA A 19 -8.41 -4.47 -11.06
C ALA A 19 -7.99 -5.45 -12.15
N ALA A 20 -8.95 -6.24 -12.60
CA ALA A 20 -8.86 -6.89 -13.90
C ALA A 20 -8.77 -5.80 -14.98
N ARG A 21 -7.89 -5.95 -15.95
CA ARG A 21 -7.81 -5.05 -17.11
C ARG A 21 -8.60 -5.65 -18.25
N ASP A 22 -9.55 -4.88 -18.77
CA ASP A 22 -10.24 -5.24 -19.99
C ASP A 22 -9.31 -5.00 -21.18
N ILE A 23 -9.16 -6.01 -22.03
CA ILE A 23 -8.52 -5.89 -23.33
C ILE A 23 -9.62 -5.92 -24.37
N TYR A 24 -9.76 -4.81 -25.06
CA TYR A 24 -10.69 -4.64 -26.16
C TYR A 24 -10.05 -5.19 -27.44
N LYS A 25 -10.68 -6.20 -28.04
CA LYS A 25 -10.27 -6.82 -29.29
C LYS A 25 -11.27 -6.48 -30.37
N TYR A 26 -10.82 -5.85 -31.43
CA TYR A 26 -11.65 -5.45 -32.57
C TYR A 26 -10.85 -5.49 -33.88
N GLN A 27 -11.54 -5.40 -35.01
CA GLN A 27 -10.88 -5.25 -36.32
C GLN A 27 -10.88 -3.77 -36.74
N ASP A 28 -9.73 -3.30 -37.24
CA ASP A 28 -9.62 -1.97 -37.85
C ASP A 28 -10.32 -1.93 -39.20
N GLU A 29 -10.35 -0.77 -39.84
CA GLU A 29 -10.97 -0.55 -41.16
C GLU A 29 -10.36 -1.41 -42.27
N ASN A 30 -9.18 -1.98 -42.07
CA ASN A 30 -8.47 -2.85 -42.99
C ASN A 30 -8.66 -4.35 -42.67
N GLY A 31 -9.45 -4.67 -41.62
CA GLY A 31 -9.69 -6.05 -41.18
C GLY A 31 -8.59 -6.65 -40.30
N ASN A 32 -7.62 -5.85 -39.85
CA ASN A 32 -6.58 -6.31 -38.95
C ASN A 32 -7.07 -6.34 -37.49
N TRP A 33 -6.67 -7.36 -36.73
CA TRP A 33 -6.98 -7.43 -35.32
C TRP A 33 -6.16 -6.43 -34.50
N VAL A 34 -6.86 -5.55 -33.77
CA VAL A 34 -6.29 -4.59 -32.82
C VAL A 34 -6.62 -5.04 -31.40
N PHE A 35 -5.64 -4.93 -30.50
CA PHE A 35 -5.81 -5.15 -29.07
C PHE A 35 -5.51 -3.84 -28.34
N SER A 36 -6.45 -3.33 -27.56
CA SER A 36 -6.37 -2.05 -26.87
C SER A 36 -6.73 -2.21 -25.40
N GLY A 37 -6.02 -1.52 -24.50
CA GLY A 37 -6.40 -1.37 -23.08
C GLY A 37 -7.42 -0.25 -22.85
N THR A 38 -7.88 0.42 -23.92
CA THR A 38 -8.86 1.51 -23.87
C THR A 38 -10.04 1.15 -24.76
N GLU A 39 -11.26 1.37 -24.27
CA GLU A 39 -12.48 1.11 -25.03
C GLU A 39 -12.52 2.00 -26.29
N PRO A 40 -12.68 1.42 -27.49
CA PRO A 40 -12.76 2.18 -28.73
C PRO A 40 -14.11 2.91 -28.84
N THR A 41 -14.08 4.19 -29.16
CA THR A 41 -15.27 5.07 -29.17
C THR A 41 -16.17 4.95 -30.40
N ALA A 42 -15.79 4.20 -31.44
CA ALA A 42 -16.49 4.21 -32.73
C ALA A 42 -16.47 2.87 -33.47
N GLN A 43 -16.41 1.72 -32.78
CA GLN A 43 -16.31 0.44 -33.48
C GLN A 43 -17.46 -0.52 -33.12
N GLU A 44 -18.03 -1.17 -34.12
CA GLU A 44 -18.99 -2.26 -33.96
C GLU A 44 -18.25 -3.58 -33.79
N ASN A 45 -18.79 -4.51 -32.94
CA ASN A 45 -18.24 -5.84 -32.64
C ASN A 45 -16.94 -5.84 -31.82
N VAL A 46 -16.87 -5.04 -30.78
CA VAL A 46 -15.78 -5.09 -29.81
C VAL A 46 -15.95 -6.32 -28.92
N MET A 47 -14.96 -7.20 -28.92
CA MET A 47 -14.88 -8.30 -27.95
C MET A 47 -14.08 -7.80 -26.74
N VAL A 48 -14.61 -7.98 -25.54
CA VAL A 48 -13.93 -7.66 -24.29
C VAL A 48 -13.41 -8.96 -23.67
N ASP A 49 -12.10 -9.06 -23.57
CA ASP A 49 -11.45 -10.17 -22.89
C ASP A 49 -10.88 -9.65 -21.57
N THR A 50 -11.47 -10.07 -20.46
CA THR A 50 -11.01 -9.64 -19.15
C THR A 50 -9.85 -10.51 -18.73
N VAL A 51 -8.63 -10.02 -18.86
CA VAL A 51 -7.45 -10.68 -18.30
C VAL A 51 -7.46 -10.45 -16.81
N ALA A 52 -7.82 -11.49 -16.04
CA ALA A 52 -7.57 -11.50 -14.61
C ALA A 52 -6.05 -11.41 -14.42
N GLU A 53 -5.54 -10.27 -13.98
CA GLU A 53 -4.16 -10.22 -13.51
C GLU A 53 -4.03 -11.24 -12.37
N GLU A 54 -3.10 -12.17 -12.52
CA GLU A 54 -2.78 -13.11 -11.45
C GLU A 54 -2.40 -12.27 -10.23
N LYS A 55 -3.20 -12.37 -9.16
CA LYS A 55 -3.00 -11.61 -7.92
C LYS A 55 -1.68 -12.08 -7.29
N VAL A 56 -0.59 -11.48 -7.69
CA VAL A 56 0.71 -11.74 -7.07
C VAL A 56 0.66 -11.16 -5.66
N GLU A 57 0.64 -12.03 -4.65
CA GLU A 57 0.76 -11.60 -3.26
C GLU A 57 2.05 -10.79 -3.10
N PRO A 58 1.96 -9.54 -2.59
CA PRO A 58 3.11 -8.65 -2.53
C PRO A 58 4.25 -9.17 -1.64
N VAL A 59 3.90 -9.93 -0.59
CA VAL A 59 4.87 -10.61 0.27
C VAL A 59 4.43 -12.05 0.47
N ARG A 60 5.35 -13.00 0.33
CA ARG A 60 5.07 -14.43 0.54
C ARG A 60 6.15 -15.07 1.37
N ILE A 61 5.75 -15.95 2.29
CA ILE A 61 6.65 -16.90 2.94
C ILE A 61 6.41 -18.25 2.29
N ILE A 62 7.43 -18.76 1.61
CA ILE A 62 7.37 -20.02 0.88
C ILE A 62 8.40 -21.01 1.44
N HIS A 63 8.23 -22.28 1.17
CA HIS A 63 9.18 -23.31 1.58
C HIS A 63 9.51 -24.26 0.42
N GLN A 64 10.71 -24.76 0.46
CA GLN A 64 11.17 -25.89 -0.35
C GLN A 64 11.55 -27.02 0.60
N ALA A 65 10.83 -28.13 0.53
CA ALA A 65 11.01 -29.25 1.46
C ALA A 65 11.46 -30.52 0.74
N ASP A 66 12.34 -31.27 1.40
CA ASP A 66 12.62 -32.66 1.12
C ASP A 66 12.14 -33.54 2.31
N HIS A 67 12.57 -34.82 2.33
CA HIS A 67 12.14 -35.74 3.42
C HIS A 67 12.73 -35.38 4.79
N GLN A 68 13.75 -34.55 4.88
CA GLN A 68 14.52 -34.30 6.08
C GLN A 68 14.41 -32.88 6.57
N LYS A 69 14.21 -31.91 5.68
CA LYS A 69 14.21 -30.48 5.99
C LYS A 69 13.33 -29.66 5.07
N ALA A 70 12.93 -28.48 5.52
CA ALA A 70 12.27 -27.44 4.76
C ALA A 70 13.09 -26.16 4.86
N GLN A 71 13.55 -25.64 3.73
CA GLN A 71 14.14 -24.30 3.63
C GLN A 71 13.01 -23.29 3.48
N ILE A 72 12.98 -22.30 4.35
CA ILE A 72 12.01 -21.21 4.34
C ILE A 72 12.60 -20.01 3.61
N TYR A 73 11.81 -19.40 2.72
CA TYR A 73 12.17 -18.20 1.96
C TYR A 73 11.14 -17.10 2.21
N GLY A 74 11.62 -15.87 2.31
CA GLY A 74 10.82 -14.66 2.19
C GLY A 74 10.87 -14.13 0.77
N VAL A 75 9.72 -13.81 0.20
CA VAL A 75 9.60 -13.17 -1.12
C VAL A 75 8.95 -11.82 -0.93
N ASN A 76 9.63 -10.76 -1.35
CA ASN A 76 9.15 -9.39 -1.34
C ASN A 76 9.04 -8.87 -2.78
N ASN A 77 7.82 -8.63 -3.25
CA ASN A 77 7.53 -8.03 -4.56
C ASN A 77 7.30 -6.50 -4.49
N TYR A 78 7.44 -5.88 -3.32
CA TYR A 78 7.42 -4.42 -3.21
C TYR A 78 8.72 -3.81 -3.73
N HIS A 79 8.65 -2.56 -4.16
CA HIS A 79 9.80 -1.74 -4.56
C HIS A 79 10.54 -1.09 -3.38
N ILE A 80 10.13 -1.41 -2.16
CA ILE A 80 10.72 -0.96 -0.89
C ILE A 80 10.98 -2.16 0.02
N PRO A 81 11.80 -2.03 1.07
CA PRO A 81 11.90 -3.04 2.11
C PRO A 81 10.54 -3.31 2.76
N VAL A 82 10.36 -4.53 3.26
CA VAL A 82 9.25 -4.88 4.16
C VAL A 82 9.79 -5.59 5.38
N THR A 83 9.08 -5.46 6.48
CA THR A 83 9.38 -6.20 7.71
C THR A 83 8.33 -7.28 7.90
N VAL A 84 8.77 -8.52 8.09
CA VAL A 84 7.90 -9.68 8.27
C VAL A 84 8.03 -10.20 9.70
N SER A 85 6.90 -10.49 10.34
CA SER A 85 6.84 -11.33 11.53
C SER A 85 6.29 -12.70 11.18
N ILE A 86 6.91 -13.77 11.73
CA ILE A 86 6.50 -15.15 11.45
C ILE A 86 6.16 -15.84 12.78
N ASP A 87 5.05 -16.54 12.81
CA ASP A 87 4.60 -17.35 13.92
C ASP A 87 4.37 -18.81 13.51
N PHE A 88 4.56 -19.73 14.43
CA PHE A 88 4.36 -21.16 14.27
C PHE A 88 3.30 -21.69 15.25
N PRO A 89 2.02 -21.42 15.00
CA PRO A 89 0.92 -21.75 15.93
C PRO A 89 0.75 -23.25 16.15
N LYS A 90 1.19 -24.09 15.22
CA LYS A 90 1.19 -25.54 15.33
C LYS A 90 2.51 -26.09 14.84
N GLN A 91 3.20 -26.80 15.74
CA GLN A 91 4.45 -27.46 15.41
C GLN A 91 4.58 -28.79 16.19
N LYS A 92 5.10 -29.82 15.53
CA LYS A 92 5.37 -31.11 16.14
C LYS A 92 6.65 -31.69 15.60
N ASN A 93 7.55 -32.13 16.48
CA ASN A 93 8.83 -32.75 16.14
C ASN A 93 9.66 -31.91 15.18
N VAL A 94 9.78 -30.59 15.44
CA VAL A 94 10.56 -29.65 14.61
C VAL A 94 11.76 -29.09 15.35
N ARG A 95 12.79 -28.76 14.59
CA ARG A 95 13.98 -28.01 15.01
C ARG A 95 14.24 -26.93 13.96
N PHE A 96 14.47 -25.72 14.41
CA PHE A 96 14.92 -24.60 13.58
C PHE A 96 16.45 -24.59 13.53
N SER A 97 17.03 -24.20 12.38
CA SER A 97 18.48 -24.07 12.21
C SER A 97 19.08 -23.01 13.12
N GLU A 98 18.28 -21.99 13.43
CA GLU A 98 18.61 -20.84 14.29
C GLU A 98 17.33 -20.30 14.94
N PRO A 99 17.45 -19.50 16.02
CA PRO A 99 16.29 -18.80 16.57
C PRO A 99 15.62 -17.94 15.49
N VAL A 100 14.31 -18.04 15.35
CA VAL A 100 13.56 -17.20 14.41
C VAL A 100 13.43 -15.80 15.02
N PRO A 101 13.98 -14.76 14.38
CA PRO A 101 13.84 -13.39 14.87
C PRO A 101 12.37 -12.96 14.91
N ALA A 102 12.03 -12.06 15.84
CA ALA A 102 10.69 -11.50 15.94
C ALA A 102 10.30 -10.76 14.65
N PHE A 103 11.27 -10.08 14.04
CA PHE A 103 11.11 -9.32 12.81
C PHE A 103 12.23 -9.66 11.81
N LEU A 104 11.83 -9.88 10.56
CA LEU A 104 12.70 -10.27 9.45
C LEU A 104 12.60 -9.21 8.35
N PRO A 105 13.66 -8.44 8.08
CA PRO A 105 13.68 -7.52 6.96
C PRO A 105 13.81 -8.30 5.65
N LEU A 106 13.00 -7.94 4.65
CA LEU A 106 13.12 -8.42 3.28
C LEU A 106 13.44 -7.23 2.35
N PRO A 107 14.57 -7.26 1.66
CA PRO A 107 14.93 -6.22 0.69
C PRO A 107 13.89 -6.05 -0.42
N PRO A 108 13.87 -4.92 -1.14
CA PRO A 108 12.98 -4.71 -2.26
C PRO A 108 13.19 -5.76 -3.36
N ASN A 109 12.09 -6.22 -3.99
CA ASN A 109 12.12 -7.15 -5.14
C ASN A 109 13.05 -8.34 -4.92
N SER A 110 12.95 -8.99 -3.76
CA SER A 110 13.87 -10.02 -3.32
C SER A 110 13.20 -11.36 -3.04
N ARG A 111 14.04 -12.41 -3.06
CA ARG A 111 13.74 -13.73 -2.54
C ARG A 111 14.92 -14.20 -1.68
N GLU A 112 14.74 -14.13 -0.35
CA GLU A 112 15.80 -14.40 0.61
C GLU A 112 15.59 -15.72 1.33
N PRO A 113 16.62 -16.57 1.48
CA PRO A 113 16.57 -17.70 2.40
C PRO A 113 16.56 -17.16 3.83
N LEU A 114 15.60 -17.63 4.64
CA LEU A 114 15.45 -17.16 6.03
C LEU A 114 16.08 -18.14 7.01
N PHE A 115 15.55 -19.34 7.10
CA PHE A 115 16.01 -20.40 7.99
C PHE A 115 15.54 -21.76 7.50
N THR A 116 16.09 -22.82 8.10
CA THR A 116 15.70 -24.20 7.81
C THR A 116 14.94 -24.80 9.01
N ILE A 117 13.91 -25.57 8.71
CA ILE A 117 13.17 -26.39 9.66
C ILE A 117 13.44 -27.85 9.35
N SER A 118 13.73 -28.67 10.35
CA SER A 118 13.98 -30.10 10.22
C SER A 118 13.27 -30.90 11.30
N ALA A 119 13.21 -32.22 11.16
CA ALA A 119 12.78 -33.09 12.25
C ALA A 119 13.75 -33.00 13.44
N LYS A 120 13.23 -32.87 14.66
CA LYS A 120 14.03 -32.92 15.88
C LYS A 120 14.46 -34.36 16.20
N ASN A 121 13.56 -35.33 15.99
CA ASN A 121 13.76 -36.74 16.23
C ASN A 121 13.28 -37.57 15.03
N VAL A 122 13.66 -38.84 14.96
CA VAL A 122 13.13 -39.77 13.94
C VAL A 122 11.60 -39.87 14.06
N GLY A 123 10.92 -39.71 12.91
CA GLY A 123 9.47 -39.84 12.85
C GLY A 123 8.79 -38.66 12.13
N PRO A 124 7.48 -38.68 12.03
CA PRO A 124 6.71 -37.63 11.38
C PRO A 124 6.91 -36.27 12.06
N TRP A 125 7.05 -35.23 11.25
CA TRP A 125 7.15 -33.85 11.69
C TRP A 125 6.22 -32.97 10.88
N GLN A 126 5.75 -31.87 11.50
CA GLN A 126 4.84 -30.92 10.85
C GLN A 126 4.98 -29.53 11.46
N PHE A 127 4.64 -28.52 10.71
CA PHE A 127 4.54 -27.14 11.16
C PHE A 127 3.47 -26.38 10.37
N GLN A 128 2.97 -25.30 10.97
CA GLN A 128 2.13 -24.31 10.32
C GLN A 128 2.81 -22.96 10.42
N ILE A 129 2.85 -22.22 9.34
CA ILE A 129 3.36 -20.85 9.31
C ILE A 129 2.17 -19.88 9.24
N LYS A 130 2.18 -18.88 10.12
CA LYS A 130 1.45 -17.63 9.98
C LYS A 130 2.45 -16.51 9.86
N TYR A 131 2.17 -15.52 9.04
CA TYR A 131 3.01 -14.34 8.94
C TYR A 131 2.17 -13.09 8.73
N GLN A 132 2.74 -11.97 9.13
CA GLN A 132 2.27 -10.61 8.86
C GLN A 132 3.44 -9.82 8.32
N TYR A 133 3.16 -8.78 7.58
CA TYR A 133 4.21 -7.88 7.09
C TYR A 133 3.76 -6.43 7.14
N THR A 134 4.72 -5.54 7.33
CA THR A 134 4.54 -4.09 7.29
C THR A 134 5.48 -3.50 6.24
N PRO A 135 4.97 -2.70 5.30
CA PRO A 135 5.82 -1.98 4.35
C PRO A 135 6.77 -1.04 5.06
N GLY A 136 7.98 -0.90 4.52
CA GLY A 136 9.01 -0.03 5.03
C GLY A 136 10.03 -0.74 5.91
N GLU A 137 11.16 -0.07 6.10
CA GLU A 137 12.21 -0.46 7.04
C GLU A 137 11.67 -0.34 8.47
N LEU A 138 12.09 -1.26 9.36
CA LEU A 138 11.68 -1.24 10.76
C LEU A 138 12.34 -0.06 11.48
N ASP A 139 11.55 0.74 12.17
CA ASP A 139 12.00 1.88 12.98
C ASP A 139 12.98 2.80 12.21
N PRO A 140 12.61 3.34 11.02
CA PRO A 140 13.51 4.11 10.19
C PRO A 140 13.90 5.43 10.85
N ASN A 141 15.13 5.88 10.61
CA ASN A 141 15.57 7.21 11.03
C ASN A 141 15.10 8.27 10.00
N TYR A 142 13.80 8.56 9.98
CA TYR A 142 13.20 9.51 9.04
C TYR A 142 13.43 10.97 9.45
N ASP A 143 13.42 11.89 8.46
CA ASP A 143 13.52 13.33 8.66
C ASP A 143 12.15 13.93 9.04
N LYS A 144 11.89 14.08 10.35
CA LYS A 144 10.65 14.65 10.89
C LYS A 144 10.46 16.14 10.61
N ASP A 145 11.51 16.85 10.23
CA ASP A 145 11.47 18.28 9.92
C ASP A 145 11.41 18.53 8.40
N PHE A 146 11.36 17.47 7.57
CA PHE A 146 11.22 17.60 6.13
C PHE A 146 9.97 18.41 5.76
N PRO A 147 10.10 19.55 5.01
CA PRO A 147 8.97 20.41 4.70
C PRO A 147 8.19 19.88 3.47
N TYR A 148 7.13 19.11 3.71
CA TYR A 148 6.24 18.64 2.65
C TYR A 148 5.53 19.82 2.00
N ILE A 149 5.39 19.84 0.67
CA ILE A 149 4.54 20.85 0.02
C ILE A 149 3.06 20.54 0.27
N VAL A 150 2.21 21.55 0.07
CA VAL A 150 0.76 21.38 0.10
C VAL A 150 0.34 20.31 -0.92
N PRO A 151 -0.41 19.25 -0.52
CA PRO A 151 -0.64 18.05 -1.34
C PRO A 151 -1.74 18.19 -2.40
N PHE A 152 -2.06 19.40 -2.82
CA PHE A 152 -3.04 19.65 -3.88
C PHE A 152 -2.59 20.80 -4.80
N GLY A 153 -3.11 20.81 -6.04
CA GLY A 153 -2.85 21.83 -7.04
C GLY A 153 -4.03 22.77 -7.28
N GLY A 154 -3.79 23.80 -8.06
CA GLY A 154 -4.78 24.80 -8.47
C GLY A 154 -4.74 26.08 -7.63
N GLU A 155 -5.52 27.10 -8.06
CA GLU A 155 -5.47 28.45 -7.49
C GLU A 155 -6.29 28.62 -6.19
N LYS A 156 -7.17 27.65 -5.90
CA LYS A 156 -8.07 27.73 -4.73
C LYS A 156 -7.33 27.42 -3.44
N ALA A 157 -7.74 28.09 -2.38
CA ALA A 157 -7.31 27.78 -1.03
C ALA A 157 -8.33 26.86 -0.34
N TYR A 158 -7.84 25.89 0.44
CA TYR A 158 -8.69 25.00 1.23
C TYR A 158 -8.25 25.03 2.69
N ARG A 159 -9.25 24.86 3.58
CA ARG A 159 -9.02 24.91 5.01
C ARG A 159 -8.95 23.49 5.58
N ILE A 160 -7.99 23.21 6.44
CA ILE A 160 -7.92 21.95 7.20
C ILE A 160 -9.15 21.89 8.13
N SER A 161 -9.97 20.86 7.96
CA SER A 161 -11.15 20.62 8.81
C SER A 161 -10.78 19.84 10.06
N GLN A 162 -9.90 18.86 9.94
CA GLN A 162 -9.39 18.02 11.01
C GLN A 162 -7.86 17.88 10.86
N SER A 163 -7.14 17.99 11.96
CA SER A 163 -5.69 17.84 12.02
C SER A 163 -5.28 16.75 13.03
N PHE A 164 -4.05 16.79 13.47
CA PHE A 164 -3.45 15.85 14.41
C PHE A 164 -4.30 15.65 15.66
N ASN A 165 -4.46 14.41 16.10
CA ASN A 165 -5.29 14.02 17.24
C ASN A 165 -6.78 14.44 17.10
N GLY A 166 -7.26 14.58 15.87
CA GLY A 166 -8.65 14.93 15.60
C GLY A 166 -9.62 13.87 16.14
N THR A 167 -10.66 14.33 16.85
CA THR A 167 -11.53 13.44 17.64
C THR A 167 -12.53 12.63 16.82
N PHE A 168 -12.72 12.96 15.54
CA PHE A 168 -13.68 12.24 14.71
C PHE A 168 -13.09 10.93 14.14
N SER A 169 -11.90 10.98 13.50
CA SER A 169 -11.30 9.82 12.82
C SER A 169 -9.79 9.67 13.02
N HIS A 170 -9.10 10.65 13.65
CA HIS A 170 -7.66 10.63 13.85
C HIS A 170 -7.30 10.17 15.28
N GLN A 171 -7.77 8.95 15.67
CA GLN A 171 -7.59 8.45 17.04
C GLN A 171 -6.72 7.18 17.11
N ASP A 172 -6.51 6.49 15.99
CA ASP A 172 -5.65 5.32 15.93
C ASP A 172 -4.23 5.68 15.49
N SER A 173 -3.28 4.77 15.72
CA SER A 173 -1.88 4.99 15.34
C SER A 173 -1.69 5.22 13.84
N TYR A 174 -2.57 4.69 13.02
CA TYR A 174 -2.48 4.79 11.55
C TYR A 174 -2.80 6.20 11.03
N SER A 175 -3.69 6.94 11.71
CA SER A 175 -4.24 8.23 11.29
C SER A 175 -4.07 9.37 12.29
N GLN A 176 -3.54 9.13 13.50
CA GLN A 176 -3.41 10.11 14.57
C GLN A 176 -2.80 11.45 14.12
N TYR A 177 -1.82 11.39 13.24
CA TYR A 177 -1.14 12.57 12.69
C TYR A 177 -1.54 12.83 11.24
N ALA A 178 -2.78 12.56 10.88
CA ALA A 178 -3.32 12.92 9.57
C ALA A 178 -3.94 14.31 9.56
N ILE A 179 -4.17 14.83 8.35
CA ILE A 179 -4.97 16.03 8.11
C ILE A 179 -6.07 15.73 7.08
N ASP A 180 -7.26 16.29 7.31
CA ASP A 180 -8.36 16.26 6.37
C ASP A 180 -8.58 17.65 5.78
N ILE A 181 -8.57 17.73 4.46
CA ILE A 181 -8.69 18.97 3.71
C ILE A 181 -9.92 18.86 2.81
N PRO A 182 -11.09 19.40 3.20
CA PRO A 182 -12.27 19.45 2.35
C PRO A 182 -12.01 20.19 1.05
N MET A 183 -12.32 19.55 -0.06
CA MET A 183 -12.15 20.09 -1.40
C MET A 183 -13.11 19.41 -2.38
N PRO A 184 -13.52 20.06 -3.47
CA PRO A 184 -14.35 19.44 -4.51
C PRO A 184 -13.69 18.19 -5.09
N GLU A 185 -14.49 17.18 -5.43
CA GLU A 185 -14.01 16.05 -6.22
C GLU A 185 -13.36 16.54 -7.52
N GLY A 186 -12.32 15.85 -7.98
CA GLY A 186 -11.57 16.21 -9.18
C GLY A 186 -10.46 17.25 -8.95
N THR A 187 -10.27 17.78 -7.72
CA THR A 187 -9.13 18.65 -7.42
C THR A 187 -7.83 17.88 -7.63
N PRO A 188 -6.84 18.42 -8.37
CA PRO A 188 -5.55 17.73 -8.57
C PRO A 188 -4.82 17.46 -7.25
N ILE A 189 -4.43 16.22 -7.02
CA ILE A 189 -3.62 15.82 -5.87
C ILE A 189 -2.16 15.68 -6.32
N LEU A 190 -1.27 16.30 -5.56
CA LEU A 190 0.16 16.40 -5.88
C LEU A 190 0.99 15.61 -4.87
N ALA A 191 2.08 15.00 -5.35
CA ALA A 191 3.07 14.38 -4.48
C ALA A 191 3.71 15.44 -3.58
N ALA A 192 3.44 15.39 -2.28
CA ALA A 192 3.95 16.37 -1.31
C ALA A 192 5.47 16.27 -1.10
N ARG A 193 6.06 15.12 -1.41
CA ARG A 193 7.49 14.81 -1.46
C ARG A 193 7.74 13.79 -2.58
N GLY A 194 8.90 13.84 -3.21
CA GLY A 194 9.32 12.85 -4.20
C GLY A 194 9.59 11.49 -3.57
N GLY A 195 9.48 10.42 -4.38
CA GLY A 195 9.70 9.07 -3.90
C GLY A 195 9.29 7.99 -4.90
N VAL A 196 8.99 6.80 -4.41
CA VAL A 196 8.53 5.66 -5.21
C VAL A 196 7.09 5.33 -4.81
N VAL A 197 6.20 5.20 -5.79
CA VAL A 197 4.82 4.75 -5.55
C VAL A 197 4.84 3.28 -5.15
N VAL A 198 4.30 2.96 -3.98
CA VAL A 198 4.30 1.60 -3.43
C VAL A 198 2.93 0.98 -3.33
N GLU A 199 1.88 1.80 -3.43
CA GLU A 199 0.50 1.34 -3.39
C GLU A 199 -0.39 2.27 -4.22
N VAL A 200 -1.28 1.67 -5.01
CA VAL A 200 -2.37 2.35 -5.73
C VAL A 200 -3.62 1.52 -5.59
N VAL A 201 -4.66 2.08 -4.97
CA VAL A 201 -6.01 1.52 -4.92
C VAL A 201 -6.93 2.54 -5.57
N GLU A 202 -7.66 2.16 -6.63
CA GLU A 202 -8.43 3.15 -7.40
C GLU A 202 -9.83 2.68 -7.84
N ASN A 203 -10.22 1.44 -7.49
CA ASN A 203 -11.46 0.85 -8.01
C ASN A 203 -12.67 0.99 -7.08
N ASN A 204 -12.48 1.48 -5.87
CA ASN A 204 -13.55 1.65 -4.92
C ASN A 204 -14.48 2.82 -5.33
N GLN A 205 -15.75 2.72 -4.99
CA GLN A 205 -16.75 3.74 -5.29
C GLN A 205 -17.65 3.99 -4.08
N GLY A 206 -17.99 5.27 -3.87
CA GLY A 206 -18.89 5.70 -2.82
C GLY A 206 -18.23 5.80 -1.45
N ALA A 207 -18.92 6.47 -0.54
CA ALA A 207 -18.52 6.72 0.83
C ALA A 207 -19.63 6.32 1.80
N ALA A 208 -19.25 5.89 3.00
CA ALA A 208 -20.17 5.62 4.10
C ALA A 208 -19.47 5.81 5.44
N ILE A 209 -20.24 6.16 6.48
CA ILE A 209 -19.77 6.16 7.87
C ILE A 209 -20.12 4.81 8.49
N ALA A 210 -19.40 3.77 8.09
CA ALA A 210 -19.60 2.42 8.61
C ALA A 210 -18.27 1.65 8.55
N ASP A 211 -18.07 0.70 9.46
CA ASP A 211 -16.80 -0.04 9.58
C ASP A 211 -16.37 -0.72 8.28
N PHE A 212 -17.32 -1.24 7.50
CA PHE A 212 -17.01 -1.86 6.20
C PHE A 212 -16.43 -0.89 5.16
N ALA A 213 -16.58 0.43 5.36
CA ALA A 213 -16.07 1.46 4.45
C ALA A 213 -14.61 1.84 4.74
N GLN A 214 -14.07 1.50 5.90
CA GLN A 214 -12.69 1.85 6.29
C GLN A 214 -11.64 1.33 5.29
N THR A 215 -11.82 0.13 4.76
CA THR A 215 -10.90 -0.49 3.81
C THR A 215 -11.23 -0.19 2.35
N LYS A 216 -12.18 0.70 2.07
CA LYS A 216 -12.66 1.00 0.71
C LYS A 216 -12.29 2.39 0.21
N ALA A 217 -11.37 3.07 0.85
CA ALA A 217 -10.80 4.29 0.31
C ALA A 217 -9.91 3.99 -0.89
N ASN A 218 -9.99 4.82 -1.93
CA ASN A 218 -8.95 4.83 -2.96
C ASN A 218 -7.76 5.61 -2.43
N ILE A 219 -6.56 5.07 -2.63
CA ILE A 219 -5.32 5.63 -2.09
C ILE A 219 -4.17 5.59 -3.09
N VAL A 220 -3.25 6.52 -2.92
CA VAL A 220 -1.87 6.44 -3.43
C VAL A 220 -0.95 6.54 -2.22
N ARG A 221 0.06 5.66 -2.16
CA ARG A 221 1.12 5.71 -1.14
C ARG A 221 2.47 5.88 -1.82
N ILE A 222 3.26 6.82 -1.33
CA ILE A 222 4.60 7.12 -1.86
C ILE A 222 5.60 6.92 -0.74
N ALA A 223 6.58 6.05 -0.95
CA ALA A 223 7.71 5.86 -0.04
C ALA A 223 8.84 6.82 -0.38
N HIS A 224 9.44 7.40 0.64
CA HIS A 224 10.53 8.37 0.56
C HIS A 224 11.87 7.68 0.88
N ASP A 225 12.95 8.38 0.59
CA ASP A 225 14.32 7.89 0.74
C ASP A 225 14.79 7.75 2.20
N ASP A 226 14.08 8.37 3.14
CA ASP A 226 14.33 8.28 4.58
C ASP A 226 13.49 7.20 5.30
N GLY A 227 12.75 6.37 4.55
CA GLY A 227 11.89 5.32 5.08
C GLY A 227 10.50 5.77 5.51
N SER A 228 10.18 7.07 5.47
CA SER A 228 8.81 7.56 5.64
C SER A 228 7.97 7.33 4.39
N MET A 229 6.65 7.34 4.55
CA MET A 229 5.69 7.15 3.45
C MET A 229 4.55 8.15 3.57
N ALA A 230 4.24 8.85 2.49
CA ALA A 230 3.05 9.70 2.40
C ALA A 230 1.86 8.90 1.86
N VAL A 231 0.70 8.99 2.51
CA VAL A 231 -0.56 8.42 2.04
C VAL A 231 -1.55 9.53 1.69
N TYR A 232 -2.19 9.36 0.53
CA TYR A 232 -3.24 10.23 -0.01
C TYR A 232 -4.48 9.38 -0.16
N ALA A 233 -5.53 9.64 0.61
CA ALA A 233 -6.73 8.81 0.65
C ALA A 233 -8.00 9.56 0.24
N HIS A 234 -9.09 8.79 0.11
CA HIS A 234 -10.41 9.19 -0.39
C HIS A 234 -10.39 9.70 -1.84
N LEU A 235 -9.44 9.21 -2.65
CA LEU A 235 -9.26 9.63 -4.03
C LEU A 235 -10.44 9.21 -4.92
N GLN A 236 -10.62 9.91 -6.02
CA GLN A 236 -11.64 9.62 -7.01
C GLN A 236 -11.34 8.29 -7.71
N LYS A 237 -12.40 7.54 -8.01
CA LYS A 237 -12.30 6.27 -8.72
C LYS A 237 -11.60 6.44 -10.07
N LEU A 238 -10.63 5.55 -10.37
CA LEU A 238 -9.86 5.50 -11.62
C LEU A 238 -9.15 6.82 -11.97
N SER A 239 -8.76 7.61 -10.95
CA SER A 239 -8.10 8.91 -11.16
C SER A 239 -6.59 8.87 -11.02
N ALA A 240 -5.99 7.74 -10.62
CA ALA A 240 -4.56 7.62 -10.46
C ALA A 240 -3.83 7.93 -11.78
N LYS A 241 -2.81 8.79 -11.70
CA LYS A 241 -1.92 9.17 -12.81
C LYS A 241 -0.55 8.50 -12.70
N VAL A 242 -0.42 7.62 -11.72
CA VAL A 242 0.82 6.93 -11.37
C VAL A 242 0.54 5.44 -11.16
N ARG A 243 1.57 4.62 -11.22
CA ARG A 243 1.51 3.18 -10.99
C ARG A 243 2.55 2.74 -9.96
N VAL A 244 2.31 1.61 -9.33
CA VAL A 244 3.27 1.00 -8.39
C VAL A 244 4.64 0.83 -9.06
N GLY A 245 5.71 1.15 -8.34
CA GLY A 245 7.09 1.15 -8.81
C GLY A 245 7.53 2.43 -9.53
N GLN A 246 6.61 3.33 -9.85
CA GLN A 246 6.95 4.60 -10.51
C GLN A 246 7.64 5.56 -9.54
N LYS A 247 8.76 6.15 -9.98
CA LYS A 247 9.35 7.31 -9.30
C LYS A 247 8.55 8.57 -9.62
N VAL A 248 8.28 9.36 -8.60
CA VAL A 248 7.58 10.64 -8.71
C VAL A 248 8.40 11.76 -8.11
N SER A 249 8.31 12.94 -8.71
CA SER A 249 8.91 14.16 -8.20
C SER A 249 7.94 14.90 -7.27
N GLN A 250 8.45 15.69 -6.34
CA GLN A 250 7.62 16.62 -5.56
C GLN A 250 6.84 17.55 -6.51
N GLY A 251 5.56 17.78 -6.22
CA GLY A 251 4.65 18.57 -7.06
C GLY A 251 4.04 17.82 -8.25
N GLN A 252 4.44 16.58 -8.53
CA GLN A 252 3.86 15.80 -9.61
C GLN A 252 2.40 15.49 -9.33
N HIS A 253 1.50 15.65 -10.32
CA HIS A 253 0.10 15.25 -10.26
C HIS A 253 0.00 13.73 -10.19
N ILE A 254 -0.59 13.19 -9.13
CA ILE A 254 -0.66 11.75 -8.85
C ILE A 254 -2.06 11.16 -8.92
N ALA A 255 -3.10 11.95 -8.64
CA ALA A 255 -4.50 11.53 -8.68
C ALA A 255 -5.43 12.75 -8.58
N SER A 256 -6.73 12.51 -8.50
CA SER A 256 -7.74 13.54 -8.18
C SER A 256 -8.42 13.23 -6.86
N SER A 257 -8.75 14.28 -6.08
CA SER A 257 -9.56 14.17 -4.87
C SER A 257 -10.93 13.56 -5.17
N GLY A 258 -11.49 12.85 -4.22
CA GLY A 258 -12.78 12.19 -4.36
C GLY A 258 -13.55 12.13 -3.04
N ASN A 259 -14.41 11.10 -2.94
CA ASN A 259 -15.19 10.80 -1.76
C ASN A 259 -15.43 9.29 -1.70
N THR A 260 -14.38 8.53 -1.40
CA THR A 260 -14.44 7.06 -1.35
C THR A 260 -14.04 6.53 0.03
N GLY A 261 -14.67 5.43 0.47
CA GLY A 261 -14.37 4.78 1.73
C GLY A 261 -15.08 5.40 2.95
N PHE A 262 -14.44 5.42 4.11
CA PHE A 262 -14.99 6.02 5.33
C PHE A 262 -14.89 7.54 5.27
N SER A 263 -15.95 8.19 4.84
CA SER A 263 -15.97 9.64 4.61
C SER A 263 -17.37 10.21 4.74
N THR A 264 -17.45 11.43 5.26
CA THR A 264 -18.68 12.24 5.39
C THR A 264 -18.92 13.19 4.22
N GLY A 265 -17.92 13.40 3.37
CA GLY A 265 -18.00 14.32 2.23
C GLY A 265 -16.65 14.45 1.52
N PRO A 266 -16.62 15.07 0.32
CA PRO A 266 -15.40 15.17 -0.47
C PRO A 266 -14.26 15.87 0.27
N HIS A 267 -13.13 15.18 0.43
CA HIS A 267 -11.91 15.71 1.05
C HIS A 267 -10.69 14.89 0.64
N LEU A 268 -9.51 15.44 0.85
CA LEU A 268 -8.25 14.71 0.88
C LEU A 268 -7.90 14.38 2.33
N HIS A 269 -7.70 13.11 2.63
CA HIS A 269 -7.01 12.66 3.83
C HIS A 269 -5.52 12.47 3.49
N PHE A 270 -4.65 13.15 4.22
CA PHE A 270 -3.19 13.09 4.03
C PHE A 270 -2.48 12.79 5.33
N ALA A 271 -1.58 11.81 5.33
CA ALA A 271 -0.73 11.48 6.47
C ALA A 271 0.67 11.09 6.02
N VAL A 272 1.65 11.25 6.90
CA VAL A 272 2.99 10.65 6.79
C VAL A 272 3.07 9.51 7.77
N GLN A 273 3.59 8.36 7.33
CA GLN A 273 3.64 7.12 8.11
C GLN A 273 5.04 6.51 8.06
N VAL A 274 5.36 5.74 9.09
CA VAL A 274 6.58 4.90 9.18
C VAL A 274 6.20 3.50 9.66
N ASN A 275 7.10 2.55 9.47
CA ASN A 275 6.98 1.23 10.09
C ASN A 275 7.62 1.29 11.48
N GLU A 276 6.83 1.54 12.51
CA GLU A 276 7.26 1.56 13.91
C GLU A 276 6.90 0.24 14.58
N SER A 277 7.91 -0.48 15.05
CA SER A 277 7.72 -1.78 15.74
C SER A 277 6.85 -2.78 14.95
N ASN A 278 7.02 -2.82 13.64
CA ASN A 278 6.25 -3.63 12.68
C ASN A 278 4.75 -3.27 12.60
N VAL A 279 4.42 -2.01 12.89
CA VAL A 279 3.09 -1.42 12.72
C VAL A 279 3.23 -0.16 11.88
N LEU A 280 2.36 0.01 10.88
CA LEU A 280 2.33 1.23 10.10
C LEU A 280 1.69 2.34 10.94
N THR A 281 2.51 3.30 11.37
CA THR A 281 2.16 4.35 12.33
C THR A 281 2.29 5.72 11.68
N SER A 282 1.28 6.57 11.82
CA SER A 282 1.36 7.96 11.38
C SER A 282 2.27 8.77 12.32
N VAL A 283 2.99 9.73 11.74
CA VAL A 283 3.95 10.57 12.47
C VAL A 283 3.70 12.04 12.19
N PRO A 284 4.03 12.95 13.14
CA PRO A 284 3.97 14.38 12.90
C PRO A 284 4.82 14.78 11.70
N PHE A 285 4.34 15.76 10.93
CA PHE A 285 5.03 16.35 9.78
C PHE A 285 4.78 17.84 9.71
N VAL A 286 5.57 18.55 8.89
CA VAL A 286 5.42 19.99 8.65
C VAL A 286 5.13 20.28 7.19
N LEU A 287 4.37 21.33 6.93
CA LEU A 287 4.03 21.80 5.59
C LEU A 287 4.81 23.06 5.23
N ARG A 288 5.36 23.11 4.02
CA ARG A 288 5.88 24.31 3.42
C ARG A 288 4.73 25.07 2.75
N THR A 289 4.48 26.28 3.24
CA THR A 289 3.46 27.21 2.75
C THR A 289 4.11 28.52 2.30
N GLU A 290 3.31 29.43 1.72
CA GLU A 290 3.76 30.79 1.39
C GLU A 290 4.23 31.58 2.64
N LYS A 291 3.74 31.20 3.83
CA LYS A 291 4.10 31.82 5.12
C LYS A 291 5.30 31.16 5.80
N GLY A 292 5.94 30.21 5.16
CA GLY A 292 7.04 29.42 5.72
C GLY A 292 6.64 27.98 6.06
N VAL A 293 7.47 27.33 6.87
CA VAL A 293 7.23 25.95 7.35
C VAL A 293 6.35 26.01 8.59
N VAL A 294 5.24 25.28 8.58
CA VAL A 294 4.24 25.27 9.65
C VAL A 294 3.81 23.85 10.01
N SER A 295 3.48 23.63 11.27
CA SER A 295 2.75 22.44 11.69
C SER A 295 1.29 22.57 11.25
N PRO A 296 0.66 21.51 10.71
CA PRO A 296 -0.75 21.52 10.39
C PRO A 296 -1.62 21.70 11.63
N GLU A 297 -2.61 22.58 11.53
CA GLU A 297 -3.60 22.83 12.58
C GLU A 297 -5.01 22.93 11.98
N SER A 298 -6.02 22.47 12.71
CA SER A 298 -7.42 22.64 12.31
C SER A 298 -7.73 24.14 12.15
N GLY A 299 -8.32 24.48 11.00
CA GLY A 299 -8.60 25.86 10.66
C GLY A 299 -7.54 26.58 9.84
N LEU A 300 -6.34 26.03 9.71
CA LEU A 300 -5.30 26.57 8.84
C LEU A 300 -5.76 26.50 7.37
N THR A 301 -5.62 27.63 6.67
CA THR A 301 -5.92 27.71 5.24
C THR A 301 -4.64 27.51 4.44
N LEU A 302 -4.67 26.55 3.54
CA LEU A 302 -3.57 26.16 2.67
C LEU A 302 -3.82 26.66 1.24
N ARG A 303 -2.77 27.10 0.55
CA ARG A 303 -2.74 27.39 -0.89
C ARG A 303 -1.68 26.53 -1.53
N SER A 304 -1.95 26.05 -2.74
CA SER A 304 -0.91 25.43 -3.55
C SER A 304 0.14 26.49 -3.91
N GLY A 305 1.41 26.14 -3.74
CA GLY A 305 2.54 26.94 -4.21
C GLY A 305 3.10 26.45 -5.55
N VAL A 306 2.33 25.60 -6.27
CA VAL A 306 2.73 24.97 -7.55
C VAL A 306 1.62 25.17 -8.56
#